data_2e350283f879f5d48a690194b9c1e279
#
_entry.id   2e350283f879f5d48a690194b9c1e279
#
_cell.length_a   1.000
_cell.length_b   1.000
_cell.length_c   1.000
_cell.angle_alpha   90.00
_cell.angle_beta   90.00
_cell.angle_gamma   90.00
#
_symmetry.space_group_name_H-M   'P 1'
#
loop_
_entity.id
_entity.type
_entity.pdbx_description
1 polymer ?
#
loop_
_entity_poly.entity_id
_entity_poly.type
_entity_poly.pdbx_seq_one_letter_code
_entity_poly.pdbx_strand_id
1 'polypeptide(L)'
;SGKTSLLEGIHLLANGKTFNPVKRRDLIKDGAANMAVAGVFEAPTKLEMKVKLEKTLSETKYFFRGLPVNRTSDLVQRFPVLVGNSRAADLLTESPRARRNLIDKTVFHVKPSFLSLWKDLRKALGHRNSLLRSGCSTRQIGYWDQIINIRSHEIDASRREVVGSLNHYLADS
;
A
#
# COMPACT_ATOMS: atom_id res chain seq x y z
N SER A 1 24.77 1.99 14.65
CA SER A 1 24.35 0.59 14.68
C SER A 1 23.42 0.30 13.49
N GLY A 2 23.66 -0.75 12.70
CA GLY A 2 22.91 -1.06 11.47
C GLY A 2 21.48 -1.60 11.66
N LYS A 3 20.98 -1.68 12.90
CA LYS A 3 19.63 -2.23 13.20
C LYS A 3 18.50 -1.51 12.45
N THR A 4 18.49 -0.18 12.53
CA THR A 4 17.48 0.63 11.84
C THR A 4 17.58 0.50 10.32
N SER A 5 18.82 0.45 9.79
CA SER A 5 19.04 0.26 8.36
C SER A 5 18.54 -1.10 7.86
N LEU A 6 18.67 -2.16 8.67
CA LEU A 6 18.12 -3.47 8.35
C LEU A 6 16.59 -3.43 8.30
N LEU A 7 15.95 -2.84 9.31
CA LEU A 7 14.49 -2.67 9.33
C LEU A 7 14.00 -1.80 8.16
N GLU A 8 14.70 -0.73 7.83
CA GLU A 8 14.44 0.09 6.64
C GLU A 8 14.53 -0.73 5.35
N GLY A 9 15.55 -1.60 5.23
CA GLY A 9 15.71 -2.50 4.10
C GLY A 9 14.53 -3.45 3.93
N ILE A 10 14.08 -4.08 5.01
CA ILE A 10 12.90 -4.98 5.03
C ILE A 10 11.64 -4.22 4.61
N HIS A 11 11.42 -3.04 5.21
CA HIS A 11 10.26 -2.21 4.87
C HIS A 11 10.29 -1.73 3.41
N LEU A 12 11.48 -1.38 2.93
CA LEU A 12 11.68 -0.94 1.55
C LEU A 12 11.39 -2.06 0.55
N LEU A 13 11.82 -3.30 0.84
CA LEU A 13 11.49 -4.48 0.04
C LEU A 13 9.99 -4.74 0.00
N ALA A 14 9.30 -4.62 1.13
CA ALA A 14 7.88 -4.89 1.22
C ALA A 14 6.99 -3.79 0.61
N ASN A 15 7.34 -2.52 0.84
CA ASN A 15 6.45 -1.38 0.55
C ASN A 15 6.99 -0.44 -0.54
N GLY A 16 8.23 -0.58 -0.99
CA GLY A 16 8.90 0.31 -1.95
C GLY A 16 9.22 1.70 -1.43
N LYS A 17 8.98 1.93 -0.15
CA LYS A 17 9.19 3.21 0.52
C LYS A 17 9.88 2.96 1.85
N THR A 18 10.62 3.93 2.33
CA THR A 18 11.16 3.95 3.68
C THR A 18 10.06 4.28 4.69
N PHE A 19 10.16 3.82 5.93
CA PHE A 19 9.23 4.21 6.98
C PHE A 19 9.57 5.60 7.55
N ASN A 20 10.83 6.02 7.47
CA ASN A 20 11.21 7.40 7.73
C ASN A 20 11.16 8.20 6.42
N PRO A 21 10.66 9.45 6.46
CA PRO A 21 10.65 10.31 5.28
C PRO A 21 12.08 10.65 4.85
N VAL A 22 12.55 10.02 3.79
CA VAL A 22 13.87 10.26 3.20
C VAL A 22 13.69 10.58 1.72
N LYS A 23 14.42 11.55 1.22
CA LYS A 23 14.44 11.84 -0.23
C LYS A 23 15.04 10.66 -0.98
N ARG A 24 14.54 10.39 -2.18
CA ARG A 24 15.03 9.29 -3.02
C ARG A 24 16.55 9.36 -3.26
N ARG A 25 17.08 10.57 -3.42
CA ARG A 25 18.51 10.82 -3.58
C ARG A 25 19.34 10.33 -2.41
N ASP A 26 18.86 10.54 -1.18
CA ASP A 26 19.61 10.21 0.03
C ASP A 26 19.65 8.69 0.32
N LEU A 27 18.90 7.89 -0.45
CA LEU A 27 18.95 6.43 -0.42
C LEU A 27 20.06 5.86 -1.31
N ILE A 28 20.58 6.64 -2.23
CA ILE A 28 21.60 6.22 -3.19
C ILE A 28 22.91 6.80 -2.70
N LYS A 29 23.95 5.94 -2.58
CA LYS A 29 25.29 6.38 -2.19
C LYS A 29 25.81 7.40 -3.19
N ASP A 30 26.48 8.44 -2.71
CA ASP A 30 27.11 9.45 -3.56
C ASP A 30 28.04 8.79 -4.59
N GLY A 31 27.88 9.18 -5.86
CA GLY A 31 28.61 8.59 -6.99
C GLY A 31 28.05 7.28 -7.54
N ALA A 32 27.04 6.68 -6.88
CA ALA A 32 26.38 5.48 -7.40
C ALA A 32 25.17 5.82 -8.30
N ALA A 33 24.94 5.01 -9.35
CA ALA A 33 23.82 5.16 -10.24
C ALA A 33 22.49 4.66 -9.63
N ASN A 34 22.57 3.67 -8.75
CA ASN A 34 21.43 3.04 -8.11
C ASN A 34 21.75 2.54 -6.70
N MET A 35 20.69 2.18 -5.98
CA MET A 35 20.75 1.34 -4.80
C MET A 35 20.00 0.04 -5.06
N ALA A 36 20.42 -1.05 -4.41
CA ALA A 36 19.69 -2.30 -4.44
C ALA A 36 19.56 -2.87 -3.03
N VAL A 37 18.38 -3.44 -2.76
CA VAL A 37 18.14 -4.25 -1.56
C VAL A 37 17.60 -5.60 -2.01
N ALA A 38 18.14 -6.67 -1.46
CA ALA A 38 17.68 -8.02 -1.73
C ALA A 38 17.52 -8.79 -0.42
N GLY A 39 16.55 -9.69 -0.41
CA GLY A 39 16.31 -10.57 0.73
C GLY A 39 15.74 -11.90 0.28
N VAL A 40 15.98 -12.92 1.10
CA VAL A 40 15.37 -14.23 0.97
C VAL A 40 14.47 -14.41 2.18
N PHE A 41 13.20 -14.72 1.93
CA PHE A 41 12.18 -14.91 2.96
C PHE A 41 11.65 -16.33 2.84
N GLU A 42 11.42 -16.96 3.96
CA GLU A 42 10.76 -18.24 4.02
C GLU A 42 9.25 -18.02 4.26
N ALA A 43 8.42 -18.51 3.35
CA ALA A 43 6.98 -18.51 3.53
C ALA A 43 6.55 -19.59 4.56
N PRO A 44 5.35 -19.50 5.17
CA PRO A 44 4.82 -20.56 6.02
C PRO A 44 4.78 -21.94 5.34
N THR A 45 4.73 -21.96 4.00
CA THR A 45 4.80 -23.15 3.14
C THR A 45 6.22 -23.69 2.93
N LYS A 46 7.23 -23.15 3.65
CA LYS A 46 8.67 -23.44 3.48
C LYS A 46 9.24 -23.13 2.08
N LEU A 47 8.52 -22.37 1.28
CA LEU A 47 9.00 -21.90 -0.01
C LEU A 47 9.86 -20.65 0.15
N GLU A 48 11.07 -20.68 -0.38
CA GLU A 48 11.93 -19.50 -0.44
C GLU A 48 11.39 -18.46 -1.40
N MET A 49 11.21 -17.25 -0.92
CA MET A 49 10.85 -16.07 -1.71
C MET A 49 12.05 -15.14 -1.81
N LYS A 50 12.69 -15.12 -3.00
CA LYS A 50 13.78 -14.19 -3.31
C LYS A 50 13.19 -12.91 -3.86
N VAL A 51 13.35 -11.81 -3.13
CA VAL A 51 12.86 -10.49 -3.53
C VAL A 51 14.04 -9.54 -3.65
N LYS A 52 14.08 -8.76 -4.73
CA LYS A 52 15.05 -7.70 -4.95
C LYS A 52 14.34 -6.43 -5.36
N LEU A 53 14.77 -5.32 -4.84
CA LEU A 53 14.37 -3.97 -5.25
C LEU A 53 15.60 -3.24 -5.74
N GLU A 54 15.51 -2.63 -6.91
CA GLU A 54 16.48 -1.68 -7.44
C GLU A 54 15.82 -0.31 -7.56
N LYS A 55 16.53 0.71 -7.16
CA LYS A 55 16.04 2.08 -7.17
C LYS A 55 17.08 3.03 -7.74
N THR A 56 16.67 3.76 -8.78
CA THR A 56 17.43 4.89 -9.34
C THR A 56 16.77 6.21 -8.92
N LEU A 57 17.28 7.33 -9.35
CA LEU A 57 16.65 8.63 -9.12
C LEU A 57 15.25 8.73 -9.76
N SER A 58 15.04 8.07 -10.90
CA SER A 58 13.80 8.17 -11.69
C SER A 58 12.82 7.02 -11.45
N GLU A 59 13.31 5.79 -11.26
CA GLU A 59 12.47 4.59 -11.24
C GLU A 59 12.76 3.65 -10.07
N THR A 60 11.82 2.72 -9.83
CA THR A 60 11.97 1.62 -8.89
C THR A 60 11.56 0.35 -9.61
N LYS A 61 12.45 -0.62 -9.66
CA LYS A 61 12.22 -1.94 -10.25
C LYS A 61 12.18 -2.99 -9.15
N TYR A 62 11.28 -3.94 -9.28
CA TYR A 62 11.18 -5.09 -8.41
C TYR A 62 11.43 -6.37 -9.18
N PHE A 63 12.04 -7.31 -8.49
CA PHE A 63 12.29 -8.65 -8.99
C PHE A 63 11.80 -9.66 -7.96
N PHE A 64 11.09 -10.67 -8.41
CA PHE A 64 10.67 -11.81 -7.62
C PHE A 64 11.22 -13.08 -8.24
N ARG A 65 12.03 -13.83 -7.49
CA ARG A 65 12.76 -15.00 -7.98
C ARG A 65 13.57 -14.73 -9.27
N GLY A 66 14.15 -13.54 -9.38
CA GLY A 66 14.93 -13.08 -10.52
C GLY A 66 14.12 -12.53 -11.70
N LEU A 67 12.81 -12.67 -11.70
CA LEU A 67 11.94 -12.14 -12.75
C LEU A 67 11.42 -10.75 -12.38
N PRO A 68 11.36 -9.82 -13.35
CA PRO A 68 10.83 -8.48 -13.10
C PRO A 68 9.32 -8.54 -12.75
N VAL A 69 8.92 -7.74 -11.78
CA VAL A 69 7.53 -7.63 -11.33
C VAL A 69 6.91 -6.37 -11.91
N ASN A 70 5.90 -6.52 -12.74
CA ASN A 70 5.24 -5.40 -13.41
C ASN A 70 4.29 -4.61 -12.50
N ARG A 71 3.78 -5.24 -11.44
CA ARG A 71 2.86 -4.61 -10.48
C ARG A 71 3.37 -4.79 -9.06
N THR A 72 3.83 -3.71 -8.47
CA THR A 72 4.27 -3.69 -7.06
C THR A 72 3.20 -4.21 -6.09
N SER A 73 1.91 -4.02 -6.43
CA SER A 73 0.81 -4.54 -5.63
C SER A 73 0.84 -6.05 -5.43
N ASP A 74 1.30 -6.79 -6.44
CA ASP A 74 1.33 -8.27 -6.40
C ASP A 74 2.42 -8.77 -5.43
N LEU A 75 3.51 -8.00 -5.32
CA LEU A 75 4.56 -8.26 -4.35
C LEU A 75 4.14 -7.89 -2.94
N VAL A 76 3.61 -6.68 -2.77
CA VAL A 76 3.15 -6.16 -1.46
C VAL A 76 2.09 -7.08 -0.85
N GLN A 77 1.20 -7.64 -1.66
CA GLN A 77 0.18 -8.59 -1.20
C GLN A 77 0.78 -9.90 -0.68
N ARG A 78 1.88 -10.37 -1.29
CA ARG A 78 2.57 -11.60 -0.90
C ARG A 78 3.49 -11.44 0.28
N PHE A 79 3.89 -10.20 0.58
CA PHE A 79 4.86 -9.87 1.60
C PHE A 79 4.34 -8.73 2.50
N PRO A 80 3.37 -9.02 3.38
CA PRO A 80 2.81 -8.04 4.30
C PRO A 80 3.82 -7.67 5.38
N VAL A 81 4.20 -6.39 5.46
CA VAL A 81 5.06 -5.86 6.52
C VAL A 81 4.36 -4.67 7.19
N LEU A 82 4.16 -4.78 8.47
CA LEU A 82 3.68 -3.71 9.33
C LEU A 82 4.84 -3.16 10.17
N VAL A 83 4.95 -1.85 10.25
CA VAL A 83 5.93 -1.18 11.11
C VAL A 83 5.22 -0.63 12.34
N GLY A 84 5.60 -1.18 13.51
CA GLY A 84 5.29 -0.59 14.81
C GLY A 84 6.46 0.26 15.26
N ASN A 85 6.26 1.55 15.39
CA ASN A 85 7.25 2.49 15.93
C ASN A 85 6.58 3.40 16.97
N SER A 86 7.36 4.27 17.62
CA SER A 86 6.85 5.22 18.61
C SER A 86 5.76 6.16 18.06
N ARG A 87 5.70 6.33 16.73
CA ARG A 87 4.63 7.09 16.05
C ARG A 87 3.34 6.28 15.87
N ALA A 88 3.29 5.01 16.27
CA ALA A 88 2.04 4.26 16.24
C ALA A 88 0.95 4.92 17.11
N ALA A 89 1.33 5.57 18.20
CA ALA A 89 0.45 6.39 19.02
C ALA A 89 -0.14 7.60 18.26
N ASP A 90 0.58 8.13 17.26
CA ASP A 90 0.11 9.24 16.43
C ASP A 90 -1.14 8.84 15.61
N LEU A 91 -1.38 7.54 15.37
CA LEU A 91 -2.61 7.06 14.74
C LEU A 91 -3.87 7.44 15.52
N LEU A 92 -3.77 7.62 16.82
CA LEU A 92 -4.89 8.04 17.67
C LEU A 92 -5.13 9.55 17.57
N THR A 93 -4.06 10.33 17.39
CA THR A 93 -4.08 11.81 17.35
C THR A 93 -4.11 12.35 15.94
N GLU A 94 -3.65 11.56 14.94
CA GLU A 94 -3.63 11.93 13.53
C GLU A 94 -5.04 12.00 12.91
N SER A 95 -5.06 12.53 11.69
CA SER A 95 -6.29 12.73 10.92
C SER A 95 -7.05 11.40 10.67
N PRO A 96 -8.38 11.45 10.47
CA PRO A 96 -9.17 10.29 10.06
C PRO A 96 -8.64 9.58 8.81
N ARG A 97 -7.87 10.29 7.98
CA ARG A 97 -7.21 9.74 6.79
C ARG A 97 -6.10 8.73 7.16
N ALA A 98 -5.31 9.01 8.19
CA ALA A 98 -4.25 8.10 8.64
C ALA A 98 -4.84 6.78 9.15
N ARG A 99 -5.90 6.87 9.98
CA ARG A 99 -6.63 5.69 10.47
C ARG A 99 -7.24 4.85 9.34
N ARG A 100 -7.89 5.51 8.37
CA ARG A 100 -8.41 4.81 7.18
C ARG A 100 -7.31 4.12 6.37
N ASN A 101 -6.16 4.77 6.20
CA ASN A 101 -5.02 4.18 5.48
C ASN A 101 -4.49 2.91 6.15
N LEU A 102 -4.48 2.85 7.48
CA LEU A 102 -4.09 1.64 8.21
C LEU A 102 -5.08 0.50 7.94
N ILE A 103 -6.39 0.77 8.09
CA ILE A 103 -7.45 -0.21 7.81
C ILE A 103 -7.37 -0.66 6.35
N ASP A 104 -7.24 0.26 5.39
CA ASP A 104 -7.14 -0.05 3.97
C ASP A 104 -5.95 -0.95 3.64
N LYS A 105 -4.80 -0.75 4.29
CA LYS A 105 -3.65 -1.65 4.16
C LYS A 105 -3.97 -3.05 4.66
N THR A 106 -4.61 -3.16 5.82
CA THR A 106 -5.00 -4.46 6.37
C THR A 106 -6.00 -5.16 5.45
N VAL A 107 -7.04 -4.46 5.00
CA VAL A 107 -8.04 -5.00 4.05
C VAL A 107 -7.38 -5.47 2.75
N PHE A 108 -6.42 -4.70 2.23
CA PHE A 108 -5.68 -5.05 1.02
C PHE A 108 -4.94 -6.40 1.14
N HIS A 109 -4.38 -6.71 2.31
CA HIS A 109 -3.70 -7.98 2.54
C HIS A 109 -4.66 -9.15 2.74
N VAL A 110 -5.82 -8.92 3.34
CA VAL A 110 -6.82 -9.95 3.65
C VAL A 110 -7.76 -10.22 2.47
N LYS A 111 -8.10 -9.19 1.69
CA LYS A 111 -9.07 -9.27 0.58
C LYS A 111 -8.43 -8.91 -0.77
N PRO A 112 -8.14 -9.90 -1.63
CA PRO A 112 -7.52 -9.67 -2.95
C PRO A 112 -8.33 -8.73 -3.86
N SER A 113 -9.67 -8.74 -3.76
CA SER A 113 -10.56 -7.89 -4.55
C SER A 113 -10.52 -6.41 -4.17
N PHE A 114 -10.04 -6.08 -2.97
CA PHE A 114 -10.08 -4.71 -2.44
C PHE A 114 -9.34 -3.70 -3.33
N LEU A 115 -8.19 -4.12 -3.89
CA LEU A 115 -7.41 -3.25 -4.77
C LEU A 115 -8.17 -2.84 -6.03
N SER A 116 -8.95 -3.76 -6.63
CA SER A 116 -9.75 -3.45 -7.82
C SER A 116 -10.88 -2.49 -7.48
N LEU A 117 -11.60 -2.71 -6.39
CA LEU A 117 -12.66 -1.81 -5.91
C LEU A 117 -12.11 -0.39 -5.66
N TRP A 118 -10.96 -0.30 -5.04
CA TRP A 118 -10.32 0.98 -4.76
C TRP A 118 -9.85 1.72 -6.01
N LYS A 119 -9.31 0.98 -7.02
CA LYS A 119 -8.95 1.54 -8.32
C LYS A 119 -10.18 2.05 -9.08
N ASP A 120 -11.26 1.28 -9.08
CA ASP A 120 -12.53 1.66 -9.73
C ASP A 120 -13.11 2.93 -9.10
N LEU A 121 -13.13 2.98 -7.76
CA LEU A 121 -13.58 4.19 -7.05
C LEU A 121 -12.73 5.41 -7.41
N ARG A 122 -11.41 5.28 -7.40
CA ARG A 122 -10.51 6.40 -7.77
C ARG A 122 -10.71 6.86 -9.20
N LYS A 123 -10.91 5.93 -10.14
CA LYS A 123 -11.19 6.23 -11.54
C LYS A 123 -12.52 6.97 -11.67
N ALA A 124 -13.57 6.50 -11.01
CA ALA A 124 -14.88 7.14 -11.02
C ALA A 124 -14.83 8.56 -10.43
N LEU A 125 -14.15 8.74 -9.29
CA LEU A 125 -13.92 10.07 -8.70
C LEU A 125 -13.14 11.00 -9.64
N GLY A 126 -12.14 10.48 -10.34
CA GLY A 126 -11.37 11.24 -11.33
C GLY A 126 -12.24 11.73 -12.48
N HIS A 127 -13.05 10.86 -13.06
CA HIS A 127 -14.01 11.22 -14.14
C HIS A 127 -15.05 12.23 -13.66
N ARG A 128 -15.67 11.97 -12.51
CA ARG A 128 -16.64 12.91 -11.92
C ARG A 128 -16.05 14.30 -11.72
N ASN A 129 -14.87 14.38 -11.12
CA ASN A 129 -14.21 15.66 -10.88
C ASN A 129 -13.78 16.38 -12.17
N SER A 130 -13.45 15.64 -13.23
CA SER A 130 -13.18 16.20 -14.56
C SER A 130 -14.46 16.79 -15.18
N LEU A 131 -15.58 16.07 -15.14
CA LEU A 131 -16.87 16.53 -15.65
C LEU A 131 -17.37 17.78 -14.91
N LEU A 132 -17.20 17.84 -13.59
CA LEU A 132 -17.55 19.03 -12.80
C LEU A 132 -16.74 20.26 -13.23
N ARG A 133 -15.44 20.07 -13.52
CA ARG A 133 -14.58 21.18 -13.98
C ARG A 133 -14.92 21.65 -15.41
N SER A 134 -15.42 20.75 -16.25
CA SER A 134 -15.80 21.07 -17.65
C SER A 134 -17.25 21.60 -17.81
N GLY A 135 -18.00 21.74 -16.72
CA GLY A 135 -19.38 22.22 -16.75
C GLY A 135 -20.37 21.27 -17.43
N CYS A 136 -20.08 19.95 -17.42
CA CYS A 136 -20.95 18.95 -18.03
C CYS A 136 -22.32 18.79 -17.33
N SER A 137 -23.28 18.21 -18.06
CA SER A 137 -24.65 18.05 -17.60
C SER A 137 -24.77 17.15 -16.37
N THR A 138 -25.75 17.42 -15.52
CA THR A 138 -26.11 16.65 -14.32
C THR A 138 -26.27 15.15 -14.60
N ARG A 139 -26.80 14.79 -15.78
CA ARG A 139 -27.02 13.39 -16.18
C ARG A 139 -25.70 12.61 -16.30
N GLN A 140 -24.66 13.22 -16.87
CA GLN A 140 -23.34 12.58 -17.02
C GLN A 140 -22.65 12.42 -15.66
N ILE A 141 -22.84 13.37 -14.76
CA ILE A 141 -22.32 13.31 -13.38
C ILE A 141 -23.05 12.20 -12.60
N GLY A 142 -24.38 12.09 -12.75
CA GLY A 142 -25.21 11.09 -12.05
C GLY A 142 -24.77 9.63 -12.30
N TYR A 143 -24.32 9.32 -13.51
CA TYR A 143 -23.75 7.99 -13.81
C TYR A 143 -22.53 7.66 -12.92
N TRP A 144 -21.61 8.62 -12.80
CA TRP A 144 -20.43 8.42 -11.97
C TRP A 144 -20.75 8.43 -10.47
N ASP A 145 -21.76 9.20 -10.05
CA ASP A 145 -22.25 9.20 -8.66
C ASP A 145 -22.78 7.83 -8.25
N GLN A 146 -23.50 7.14 -9.15
CA GLN A 146 -23.96 5.76 -8.90
C GLN A 146 -22.78 4.79 -8.73
N ILE A 147 -21.79 4.84 -9.61
CA ILE A 147 -20.59 3.98 -9.50
C ILE A 147 -19.84 4.27 -8.19
N ILE A 148 -19.64 5.54 -7.86
CA ILE A 148 -18.97 5.95 -6.62
C ILE A 148 -19.74 5.41 -5.41
N ASN A 149 -21.06 5.50 -5.41
CA ASN A 149 -21.88 5.00 -4.31
C ASN A 149 -21.71 3.49 -4.13
N ILE A 150 -21.88 2.71 -5.20
CA ILE A 150 -21.74 1.24 -5.17
C ILE A 150 -20.34 0.86 -4.64
N ARG A 151 -19.27 1.40 -5.23
CA ARG A 151 -17.89 1.06 -4.84
C ARG A 151 -17.53 1.51 -3.43
N SER A 152 -18.08 2.63 -2.99
CA SER A 152 -17.88 3.12 -1.62
C SER A 152 -18.54 2.17 -0.60
N HIS A 153 -19.73 1.66 -0.88
CA HIS A 153 -20.40 0.68 -0.02
C HIS A 153 -19.63 -0.65 0.06
N GLU A 154 -19.12 -1.16 -1.05
CA GLU A 154 -18.32 -2.40 -1.08
C GLU A 154 -17.00 -2.25 -0.30
N ILE A 155 -16.33 -1.11 -0.43
CA ILE A 155 -15.12 -0.77 0.32
C ILE A 155 -15.43 -0.67 1.81
N ASP A 156 -16.52 0.01 2.18
CA ASP A 156 -16.92 0.19 3.57
C ASP A 156 -17.33 -1.14 4.22
N ALA A 157 -18.05 -2.00 3.51
CA ALA A 157 -18.34 -3.36 3.97
C ALA A 157 -17.05 -4.17 4.25
N SER A 158 -16.07 -4.08 3.35
CA SER A 158 -14.78 -4.74 3.52
C SER A 158 -14.01 -4.23 4.74
N ARG A 159 -14.06 -2.92 5.01
CA ARG A 159 -13.45 -2.31 6.20
C ARG A 159 -14.12 -2.78 7.49
N ARG A 160 -15.47 -2.78 7.52
CA ARG A 160 -16.23 -3.20 8.71
C ARG A 160 -15.94 -4.64 9.08
N GLU A 161 -15.85 -5.53 8.11
CA GLU A 161 -15.53 -6.94 8.34
C GLU A 161 -14.15 -7.11 8.97
N VAL A 162 -13.13 -6.42 8.44
CA VAL A 162 -11.77 -6.49 9.00
C VAL A 162 -11.71 -5.87 10.40
N VAL A 163 -12.38 -4.74 10.61
CA VAL A 163 -12.45 -4.11 11.96
C VAL A 163 -13.17 -5.03 12.93
N GLY A 164 -14.26 -5.69 12.51
CA GLY A 164 -14.96 -6.68 13.34
C GLY A 164 -14.05 -7.84 13.76
N SER A 165 -13.28 -8.39 12.80
CA SER A 165 -12.30 -9.45 13.10
C SER A 165 -11.20 -8.97 14.05
N LEU A 166 -10.67 -7.77 13.86
CA LEU A 166 -9.66 -7.19 14.76
C LEU A 166 -10.20 -6.99 16.17
N ASN A 167 -11.43 -6.50 16.33
CA ASN A 167 -12.05 -6.33 17.63
C ASN A 167 -12.25 -7.66 18.36
N HIS A 168 -12.60 -8.72 17.64
CA HIS A 168 -12.71 -10.06 18.21
C HIS A 168 -11.36 -10.54 18.76
N TYR A 169 -10.29 -10.45 17.97
CA TYR A 169 -8.95 -10.81 18.43
C TYR A 169 -8.46 -10.00 19.64
N LEU A 170 -8.78 -8.70 19.68
CA LEU A 170 -8.39 -7.84 20.80
C LEU A 170 -9.21 -8.09 22.06
N ALA A 171 -10.44 -8.58 21.95
CA ALA A 171 -11.28 -8.93 23.10
C ALA A 171 -10.87 -10.26 23.76
N ASP A 172 -10.24 -11.14 22.99
CA ASP A 172 -9.80 -12.46 23.44
C ASP A 172 -8.35 -12.46 23.95
N SER A 173 -7.65 -11.29 23.93
CA SER A 173 -6.25 -11.12 24.36
C SER A 173 -6.13 -10.50 25.72
#